data_f0e5db32919124a17bce433d3b960b40
#
_entry.id   f0e5db32919124a17bce433d3b960b40
#
_cell.length_a   1.000
_cell.length_b   1.000
_cell.length_c   1.000
_cell.angle_alpha   90.00
_cell.angle_beta   90.00
_cell.angle_gamma   90.00
#
_symmetry.space_group_name_H-M   'P 1'
#
loop_
_entity.id
_entity.type
_entity.pdbx_description
1 polymer ?
#
loop_
_entity_poly.entity_id
_entity_poly.type
_entity_poly.pdbx_seq_one_letter_code
_entity_poly.pdbx_strand_id
1 'polypeptide(L)'
;MALYMVVENFRNGDALPVYRRFRDHGRLAPEGLSYISSWVTESLDRCYQVMETENRALLDQWIANWNGVVDFEVHPVIVSKEAAEKIAPRL
;
A
#
# COMPACT_ATOMS: atom_id res chain seq x y z
N MET A 1 -7.28 5.16 13.93
CA MET A 1 -6.58 4.26 12.99
C MET A 1 -6.51 4.92 11.64
N ALA A 2 -5.33 4.97 11.04
CA ALA A 2 -5.16 5.58 9.73
C ALA A 2 -4.95 4.50 8.67
N LEU A 3 -5.76 4.58 7.60
CA LEU A 3 -5.66 3.69 6.46
C LEU A 3 -5.01 4.43 5.29
N TYR A 4 -4.22 3.69 4.55
CA TYR A 4 -3.55 4.21 3.35
C TYR A 4 -3.77 3.24 2.20
N MET A 5 -4.27 3.77 1.08
CA MET A 5 -4.26 3.04 -0.18
C MET A 5 -2.91 3.27 -0.83
N VAL A 6 -2.16 2.20 -1.01
CA VAL A 6 -0.83 2.24 -1.61
C VAL A 6 -0.92 1.65 -3.00
N VAL A 7 -0.59 2.44 -4.00
CA VAL A 7 -0.51 1.98 -5.38
C VAL A 7 0.95 1.70 -5.69
N GLU A 8 1.24 0.46 -6.02
CA GLU A 8 2.61 0.01 -6.31
C GLU A 8 2.72 -0.21 -7.81
N ASN A 9 3.39 0.70 -8.49
CA ASN A 9 3.69 0.55 -9.91
C ASN A 9 5.02 -0.19 -10.02
N PHE A 10 4.98 -1.42 -10.53
CA PHE A 10 6.19 -2.23 -10.66
C PHE A 10 7.09 -1.60 -11.72
N ARG A 11 8.36 -1.39 -11.35
CA ARG A 11 9.29 -0.70 -12.24
C ARG A 11 9.45 -1.49 -13.54
N ASN A 12 9.37 -0.80 -14.68
CA ASN A 12 9.38 -1.39 -16.02
C ASN A 12 8.23 -2.37 -16.28
N GLY A 13 7.17 -2.31 -15.47
CA GLY A 13 6.06 -3.25 -15.57
C GLY A 13 6.44 -4.69 -15.24
N ASP A 14 7.54 -4.90 -14.51
CA ASP A 14 8.11 -6.22 -14.28
C ASP A 14 7.89 -6.68 -12.85
N ALA A 15 7.06 -7.70 -12.69
CA ALA A 15 6.74 -8.28 -11.39
C ALA A 15 7.86 -9.17 -10.84
N LEU A 16 8.76 -9.67 -11.67
CA LEU A 16 9.74 -10.67 -11.22
C LEU A 16 10.65 -10.17 -10.09
N PRO A 17 11.28 -8.98 -10.19
CA PRO A 17 12.10 -8.49 -9.08
C PRO A 17 11.32 -8.28 -7.80
N VAL A 18 10.04 -7.85 -7.91
CA VAL A 18 9.16 -7.62 -6.76
C VAL A 18 8.90 -8.94 -6.04
N TYR A 19 8.46 -9.95 -6.78
CA TYR A 19 8.11 -11.24 -6.18
C TYR A 19 9.33 -12.04 -5.73
N ARG A 20 10.49 -11.85 -6.35
CA ARG A 20 11.74 -12.43 -5.86
C ARG A 20 12.10 -11.86 -4.49
N ARG A 21 12.00 -10.55 -4.31
CA ARG A 21 12.26 -9.90 -3.01
C ARG A 21 11.25 -10.37 -1.96
N PHE A 22 9.98 -10.46 -2.34
CA PHE A 22 8.93 -10.97 -1.45
C PHE A 22 9.22 -12.41 -1.02
N ARG A 23 9.58 -13.27 -1.96
CA ARG A 23 9.92 -14.66 -1.66
C ARG A 23 11.08 -14.77 -0.68
N ASP A 24 12.11 -13.94 -0.87
CA ASP A 24 13.36 -14.05 -0.11
C ASP A 24 13.29 -13.33 1.24
N HIS A 25 12.49 -12.27 1.37
CA HIS A 25 12.49 -11.39 2.55
C HIS A 25 11.10 -11.10 3.11
N GLY A 26 10.03 -11.61 2.51
CA GLY A 26 8.67 -11.32 2.93
C GLY A 26 8.25 -9.89 2.60
N ARG A 27 7.26 -9.38 3.31
CA ARG A 27 6.67 -8.06 3.03
C ARG A 27 7.56 -6.91 3.46
N LEU A 28 8.46 -7.15 4.41
CA LEU A 28 9.37 -6.14 4.96
C LEU A 28 8.64 -4.99 5.67
N ALA A 29 7.45 -5.25 6.19
CA ALA A 29 6.70 -4.26 6.95
C ALA A 29 7.26 -4.18 8.37
N PRO A 30 7.62 -2.99 8.85
CA PRO A 30 8.06 -2.83 10.24
C PRO A 30 6.92 -3.08 11.21
N GLU A 31 7.27 -3.36 12.46
CA GLU A 31 6.28 -3.48 13.53
C GLU A 31 5.50 -2.18 13.67
N GLY A 32 4.19 -2.28 13.84
CA GLY A 32 3.30 -1.12 13.92
C GLY A 32 2.68 -0.72 12.58
N LEU A 33 3.08 -1.36 11.48
CA LEU A 33 2.47 -1.21 10.17
C LEU A 33 1.78 -2.52 9.82
N SER A 34 0.45 -2.47 9.65
CA SER A 34 -0.36 -3.65 9.41
C SER A 34 -0.81 -3.74 7.95
N TYR A 35 -0.63 -4.91 7.38
CA TYR A 35 -1.18 -5.25 6.07
C TYR A 35 -2.66 -5.63 6.22
N ILE A 36 -3.53 -5.01 5.44
CA ILE A 36 -4.96 -5.30 5.48
C ILE A 36 -5.36 -6.20 4.31
N SER A 37 -5.11 -5.77 3.08
CA SER A 37 -5.46 -6.52 1.88
C SER A 37 -4.75 -5.94 0.67
N SER A 38 -4.67 -6.75 -0.39
CA SER A 38 -4.08 -6.27 -1.65
C SER A 38 -4.66 -6.99 -2.85
N TRP A 39 -4.55 -6.34 -4.00
CA TRP A 39 -4.98 -6.85 -5.30
C TRP A 39 -3.92 -6.48 -6.33
N VAL A 40 -3.61 -7.40 -7.22
CA VAL A 40 -2.65 -7.17 -8.28
C VAL A 40 -3.38 -7.22 -9.61
N THR A 41 -3.03 -6.35 -10.54
CA THR A 41 -3.61 -6.36 -11.89
C THR A 41 -3.35 -7.70 -12.57
N GLU A 42 -4.28 -8.13 -13.43
CA GLU A 42 -4.08 -9.38 -14.18
C GLU A 42 -2.82 -9.34 -15.04
N SER A 43 -2.41 -8.17 -15.49
CA SER A 43 -1.19 -7.98 -16.27
C SER A 43 0.08 -8.03 -15.43
N LEU A 44 -0.05 -8.13 -14.09
CA LEU A 44 1.08 -8.24 -13.16
C LEU A 44 2.03 -7.04 -13.21
N ASP A 45 1.48 -5.84 -13.42
CA ASP A 45 2.30 -4.62 -13.48
C ASP A 45 2.03 -3.63 -12.36
N ARG A 46 0.97 -3.86 -11.56
CA ARG A 46 0.56 -2.92 -10.52
C ARG A 46 -0.14 -3.65 -9.38
N CYS A 47 0.12 -3.20 -8.15
CA CYS A 47 -0.56 -3.70 -6.95
C CYS A 47 -1.28 -2.56 -6.25
N TYR A 48 -2.49 -2.83 -5.77
CA TYR A 48 -3.27 -1.95 -4.90
C TYR A 48 -3.30 -2.57 -3.53
N GLN A 49 -2.77 -1.87 -2.52
CA GLN A 49 -2.62 -2.44 -1.20
C GLN A 49 -3.12 -1.48 -0.13
N VAL A 50 -3.88 -1.99 0.83
CA VAL A 50 -4.35 -1.21 1.97
C VAL A 50 -3.47 -1.54 3.16
N MET A 51 -2.87 -0.50 3.74
CA MET A 51 -2.04 -0.59 4.93
C MET A 51 -2.62 0.29 6.03
N GLU A 52 -2.36 -0.08 7.27
CA GLU A 52 -2.86 0.63 8.44
C GLU A 52 -1.70 0.91 9.40
N THR A 53 -1.62 2.15 9.88
CA THR A 53 -0.66 2.52 10.91
C THR A 53 -1.11 3.81 11.61
N GLU A 54 -0.71 3.96 12.88
CA GLU A 54 -0.84 5.23 13.60
C GLU A 54 0.33 6.17 13.32
N ASN A 55 1.40 5.66 12.68
CA ASN A 55 2.62 6.42 12.46
C ASN A 55 3.02 6.37 10.99
N ARG A 56 2.82 7.48 10.26
CA ARG A 56 3.15 7.60 8.84
C ARG A 56 4.62 7.27 8.56
N ALA A 57 5.53 7.54 9.51
CA ALA A 57 6.94 7.25 9.30
C ALA A 57 7.21 5.75 9.07
N LEU A 58 6.40 4.87 9.66
CA LEU A 58 6.52 3.43 9.42
C LEU A 58 6.15 3.04 7.99
N LEU A 59 5.16 3.73 7.43
CA LEU A 59 4.78 3.53 6.03
C LEU A 59 5.92 3.95 5.10
N ASP A 60 6.53 5.11 5.38
CA ASP A 60 7.65 5.61 4.59
C ASP A 60 8.87 4.69 4.68
N GLN A 61 9.11 4.12 5.86
CA GLN A 61 10.18 3.15 6.07
C GLN A 61 9.94 1.87 5.25
N TRP A 62 8.70 1.39 5.22
CA TRP A 62 8.34 0.23 4.42
C TRP A 62 8.53 0.50 2.93
N ILE A 63 8.10 1.66 2.45
CA ILE A 63 8.27 2.07 1.05
C ILE A 63 9.75 2.04 0.67
N ALA A 64 10.62 2.55 1.55
CA ALA A 64 12.07 2.55 1.30
C ALA A 64 12.63 1.14 1.12
N ASN A 65 12.05 0.14 1.80
CA ASN A 65 12.49 -1.25 1.70
C ASN A 65 12.23 -1.86 0.30
N TRP A 66 11.37 -1.23 -0.49
CA TRP A 66 11.02 -1.70 -1.84
C TRP A 66 11.57 -0.78 -2.94
N ASN A 67 12.45 0.12 -2.56
CA ASN A 67 13.07 1.02 -3.52
C ASN A 67 13.83 0.24 -4.59
N GLY A 68 13.77 0.74 -5.82
CA GLY A 68 14.46 0.12 -6.95
C GLY A 68 13.60 -0.82 -7.78
N VAL A 69 12.53 -1.40 -7.20
CA VAL A 69 11.65 -2.34 -7.92
C VAL A 69 10.20 -1.87 -8.02
N VAL A 70 9.82 -0.89 -7.19
CA VAL A 70 8.45 -0.34 -7.16
C VAL A 70 8.49 1.17 -7.08
N ASP A 71 7.60 1.82 -7.84
CA ASP A 71 7.32 3.25 -7.70
C ASP A 71 5.95 3.38 -7.02
N PHE A 72 5.89 4.16 -5.94
CA PHE A 72 4.72 4.20 -5.04
C PHE A 72 3.88 5.46 -5.23
N GLU A 73 2.55 5.29 -5.11
CA GLU A 73 1.62 6.37 -4.84
C GLU A 73 0.93 6.03 -3.52
N VAL A 74 0.74 7.02 -2.65
CA VAL A 74 0.09 6.82 -1.35
C VAL A 74 -1.06 7.79 -1.20
N HIS A 75 -2.23 7.26 -0.87
CA HIS A 75 -3.44 8.04 -0.63
C HIS A 75 -4.00 7.71 0.75
N PRO A 76 -4.06 8.67 1.68
CA PRO A 76 -4.83 8.47 2.91
C PRO A 76 -6.29 8.24 2.55
N VAL A 77 -6.90 7.21 3.12
CA VAL A 77 -8.28 6.83 2.79
C VAL A 77 -9.10 6.55 4.03
N ILE A 78 -10.41 6.66 3.88
CA ILE A 78 -11.37 6.22 4.88
C ILE A 78 -12.34 5.26 4.18
N VAL A 79 -12.98 4.39 4.95
CA VAL A 79 -14.00 3.50 4.36
C VAL A 79 -15.21 4.31 3.89
N SER A 80 -15.90 3.81 2.87
CA SER A 80 -17.04 4.52 2.26
C SER A 80 -18.14 4.88 3.25
N LYS A 81 -18.40 4.03 4.24
CA LYS A 81 -19.37 4.31 5.29
C LYS A 81 -19.00 5.58 6.07
N GLU A 82 -17.73 5.70 6.44
CA GLU A 82 -17.26 6.89 7.16
C GLU A 82 -17.36 8.14 6.29
N ALA A 83 -17.06 8.02 5.01
CA ALA A 83 -17.19 9.14 4.07
C ALA A 83 -18.65 9.59 3.97
N ALA A 84 -19.58 8.65 3.87
CA ALA A 84 -21.02 8.95 3.85
C ALA A 84 -21.48 9.67 5.11
N GLU A 85 -20.98 9.25 6.26
CA GLU A 85 -21.31 9.89 7.55
C GLU A 85 -20.77 11.32 7.62
N LYS A 86 -19.56 11.54 7.13
CA LYS A 86 -18.94 12.87 7.13
C LYS A 86 -19.65 13.86 6.22
N ILE A 87 -20.14 13.41 5.08
CA ILE A 87 -20.78 14.31 4.09
C ILE A 87 -22.27 14.51 4.37
N ALA A 88 -22.90 13.61 5.13
CA ALA A 88 -24.33 13.63 5.39
C ALA A 88 -24.87 14.99 5.91
N PRO A 89 -24.20 15.69 6.85
CA PRO A 89 -24.69 17.00 7.32
C PRO A 89 -24.72 18.09 6.24
N ARG A 90 -24.09 17.87 5.10
CA ARG A 90 -23.99 18.84 4.01
C ARG A 90 -24.94 18.54 2.84
N LEU A 91 -25.68 17.43 2.94
CA LEU A 91 -26.62 17.01 1.88
C LEU A 91 -28.00 17.63 2.05
#